data_60529fd874451af0d0351d685a99bbcb
#
_entry.id   60529fd874451af0d0351d685a99bbcb
#
_cell.length_a   1.000
_cell.length_b   1.000
_cell.length_c   1.000
_cell.angle_alpha   90.00
_cell.angle_beta   90.00
_cell.angle_gamma   90.00
#
_symmetry.space_group_name_H-M   'P 1'
#
loop_
_entity.id
_entity.type
_entity.pdbx_description
1 polymer ?
#
loop_
_entity_poly.entity_id
_entity_poly.type
_entity_poly.pdbx_seq_one_letter_code
_entity_poly.pdbx_strand_id
1 'polypeptide(L)'
;ATRFLSKENALYWIRRTVAENYQEIKNWIKQDVETYIELSISSELITGEGIAFHTDWKNIFSVHSVVVVLHRDRNNLFYVKTAYPIAGFDDVDDILDAMEEYDS
;
A
#
# COMPACT_ATOMS: atom_id res chain seq x y z
N ALA A 1 0.76 11.91 -2.25
CA ALA A 1 1.56 11.20 -1.24
C ALA A 1 0.64 10.50 -0.24
N THR A 2 1.06 9.32 0.22
CA THR A 2 0.31 8.54 1.22
C THR A 2 1.21 8.23 2.42
N ARG A 3 0.59 7.96 3.56
CA ARG A 3 1.31 7.57 4.78
C ARG A 3 0.45 6.66 5.65
N PHE A 4 1.10 5.78 6.41
CA PHE A 4 0.43 5.04 7.48
C PHE A 4 0.04 6.00 8.61
N LEU A 5 -1.00 5.64 9.37
CA LEU A 5 -1.49 6.48 10.47
C LEU A 5 -0.53 6.52 11.65
N SER A 6 0.22 5.43 11.87
CA SER A 6 1.21 5.32 12.94
C SER A 6 2.21 4.22 12.61
N LYS A 7 3.28 4.14 13.39
CA LYS A 7 4.27 3.06 13.28
C LYS A 7 3.63 1.69 13.58
N GLU A 8 2.78 1.64 14.58
CA GLU A 8 2.07 0.40 14.94
C GLU A 8 1.13 -0.05 13.83
N ASN A 9 0.42 0.87 13.22
CA ASN A 9 -0.42 0.58 12.06
C ASN A 9 0.40 0.09 10.87
N ALA A 10 1.56 0.71 10.62
CA ALA A 10 2.45 0.27 9.55
C ALA A 10 2.88 -1.18 9.76
N LEU A 11 3.33 -1.52 10.97
CA LEU A 11 3.75 -2.89 11.29
C LEU A 11 2.60 -3.89 11.15
N TYR A 12 1.41 -3.53 11.61
CA TYR A 12 0.22 -4.37 11.48
C TYR A 12 -0.08 -4.67 10.01
N TRP A 13 -0.11 -3.65 9.16
CA TRP A 13 -0.46 -3.81 7.74
C TRP A 13 0.63 -4.52 6.94
N ILE A 14 1.90 -4.29 7.26
CA ILE A 14 3.02 -5.03 6.65
C ILE A 14 2.90 -6.52 6.97
N ARG A 15 2.72 -6.87 8.24
CA ARG A 15 2.58 -8.27 8.66
C ARG A 15 1.38 -8.95 8.01
N ARG A 16 0.26 -8.25 7.96
CA ARG A 16 -0.96 -8.78 7.36
C ARG A 16 -0.81 -8.99 5.87
N THR A 17 -0.19 -8.04 5.16
CA THR A 17 0.07 -8.15 3.72
C THR A 17 0.96 -9.36 3.42
N VAL A 18 2.02 -9.53 4.18
CA VAL A 18 2.93 -10.68 4.04
C VAL A 18 2.18 -11.99 4.32
N ALA A 19 1.42 -12.06 5.39
CA ALA A 19 0.69 -13.26 5.77
C ALA A 19 -0.35 -13.66 4.72
N GLU A 20 -1.10 -12.70 4.20
CA GLU A 20 -2.15 -12.99 3.19
C GLU A 20 -1.57 -13.33 1.82
N ASN A 21 -0.31 -13.01 1.56
CA ASN A 21 0.38 -13.33 0.30
C ASN A 21 1.45 -14.41 0.47
N TYR A 22 1.31 -15.23 1.49
CA TYR A 22 2.31 -16.25 1.85
C TYR A 22 2.64 -17.19 0.69
N GLN A 23 1.63 -17.65 -0.05
CA GLN A 23 1.85 -18.58 -1.15
C GLN A 23 2.64 -17.93 -2.30
N GLU A 24 2.36 -16.67 -2.60
CA GLU A 24 3.11 -15.92 -3.61
C GLU A 24 4.56 -15.75 -3.22
N ILE A 25 4.84 -15.50 -1.95
CA ILE A 25 6.21 -15.36 -1.44
C ILE A 25 6.95 -16.69 -1.59
N LYS A 26 6.32 -17.81 -1.23
CA LYS A 26 6.93 -19.13 -1.39
C LYS A 26 7.27 -19.43 -2.85
N ASN A 27 6.37 -19.14 -3.76
CA ASN A 27 6.60 -19.33 -5.18
C ASN A 27 7.74 -18.46 -5.70
N TRP A 28 7.78 -17.20 -5.26
CA TRP A 28 8.83 -16.26 -5.61
C TRP A 28 10.22 -16.76 -5.17
N ILE A 29 10.34 -17.25 -3.93
CA ILE A 29 11.59 -17.79 -3.41
C ILE A 29 12.03 -19.01 -4.22
N LYS A 30 11.11 -19.89 -4.58
CA LYS A 30 11.40 -21.11 -5.32
C LYS A 30 11.85 -20.85 -6.75
N GLN A 31 11.30 -19.86 -7.42
CA GLN A 31 11.59 -19.59 -8.83
C GLN A 31 12.96 -18.98 -9.07
N ASP A 32 13.50 -18.25 -8.11
CA ASP A 32 14.83 -17.66 -8.15
C ASP A 32 15.10 -16.81 -9.42
N VAL A 33 14.07 -16.15 -9.93
CA VAL A 33 14.16 -15.33 -11.15
C VAL A 33 14.23 -13.85 -10.82
N GLU A 34 13.32 -13.37 -9.97
CA GLU A 34 13.21 -11.95 -9.64
C GLU A 34 13.86 -11.65 -8.30
N THR A 35 14.53 -10.51 -8.19
CA THR A 35 15.14 -10.06 -6.93
C THR A 35 14.15 -9.37 -6.01
N TYR A 36 12.96 -9.03 -6.51
CA TYR A 36 11.93 -8.38 -5.73
C TYR A 36 10.54 -8.94 -6.05
N ILE A 37 9.62 -8.73 -5.14
CA ILE A 37 8.21 -9.02 -5.34
C ILE A 37 7.37 -7.90 -4.74
N GLU A 38 6.32 -7.50 -5.42
CA GLU A 38 5.37 -6.52 -4.95
C GLU A 38 4.09 -7.24 -4.51
N LEU A 39 3.70 -7.03 -3.26
CA LEU A 39 2.52 -7.65 -2.65
C LEU A 39 1.51 -6.57 -2.32
N SER A 40 0.23 -6.90 -2.42
CA SER A 40 -0.81 -5.95 -2.07
C SER A 40 -1.99 -6.63 -1.39
N ILE A 41 -2.71 -5.87 -0.58
CA ILE A 41 -4.02 -6.25 -0.03
C ILE A 41 -4.93 -5.04 -0.02
N SER A 42 -6.23 -5.32 0.01
CA SER A 42 -7.26 -4.31 0.25
C SER A 42 -8.06 -4.71 1.49
N SER A 43 -8.61 -3.73 2.19
CA SER A 43 -9.34 -3.94 3.43
C SER A 43 -10.54 -3.00 3.49
N GLU A 44 -11.54 -3.36 4.29
CA GLU A 44 -12.62 -2.43 4.65
C GLU A 44 -12.17 -1.42 5.68
N LEU A 45 -11.07 -1.71 6.39
CA LEU A 45 -10.49 -0.80 7.37
C LEU A 45 -9.56 0.20 6.68
N ILE A 46 -9.43 1.39 7.28
CA ILE A 46 -8.51 2.41 6.82
C ILE A 46 -7.08 1.92 7.05
N THR A 47 -6.28 1.88 5.99
CA THR A 47 -4.87 1.48 6.06
C THR A 47 -3.93 2.66 6.21
N GLY A 48 -4.36 3.84 5.81
CA GLY A 48 -3.56 5.04 5.88
C GLY A 48 -4.33 6.23 5.36
N GLU A 49 -3.60 7.29 5.08
CA GLU A 49 -4.20 8.50 4.51
C GLU A 49 -3.31 9.06 3.40
N GLY A 50 -3.92 9.81 2.50
CA GLY A 50 -3.22 10.47 1.41
C GLY A 50 -3.60 11.92 1.32
N ILE A 51 -2.82 12.68 0.56
CA ILE A 51 -3.05 14.10 0.32
C ILE A 51 -3.13 14.32 -1.19
N ALA A 52 -4.22 14.93 -1.65
CA ALA A 52 -4.38 15.36 -3.03
C ALA A 52 -4.39 16.88 -3.09
N PHE A 53 -3.72 17.44 -4.09
CA PHE A 53 -3.58 18.87 -4.27
C PHE A 53 -4.10 19.32 -5.62
N HIS A 54 -4.72 20.49 -5.63
CA HIS A 54 -4.96 21.30 -6.81
C HIS A 54 -4.54 22.72 -6.45
N THR A 55 -4.42 23.62 -7.42
CA THR A 55 -3.89 24.99 -7.21
C THR A 55 -4.43 25.67 -5.96
N ASP A 56 -5.74 25.58 -5.71
CA ASP A 56 -6.39 26.21 -4.57
C ASP A 56 -7.11 25.19 -3.67
N TRP A 57 -6.77 23.91 -3.82
CA TRP A 57 -7.48 22.84 -3.15
C TRP A 57 -6.50 21.84 -2.54
N LYS A 58 -6.79 21.46 -1.32
CA LYS A 58 -6.06 20.41 -0.60
C LYS A 58 -7.06 19.54 0.14
N ASN A 59 -6.97 18.23 -0.02
CA ASN A 59 -7.80 17.31 0.71
C ASN A 59 -6.99 16.14 1.25
N ILE A 60 -7.31 15.74 2.49
CA ILE A 60 -6.76 14.53 3.10
C ILE A 60 -7.85 13.47 2.98
N PHE A 61 -7.49 12.33 2.43
CA PHE A 61 -8.43 11.24 2.21
C PHE A 61 -7.92 9.94 2.83
N SER A 62 -8.84 9.07 3.22
CA SER A 62 -8.52 7.75 3.74
C SER A 62 -8.31 6.77 2.60
N VAL A 63 -7.36 5.85 2.77
CA VAL A 63 -7.10 4.78 1.80
C VAL A 63 -7.27 3.42 2.49
N HIS A 64 -7.48 2.38 1.69
CA HIS A 64 -7.88 1.06 2.18
C HIS A 64 -7.05 -0.08 1.58
N SER A 65 -5.96 0.24 0.93
CA SER A 65 -5.06 -0.76 0.34
C SER A 65 -3.63 -0.55 0.83
N VAL A 66 -2.82 -1.58 0.71
CA VAL A 66 -1.41 -1.55 1.14
C VAL A 66 -0.57 -2.25 0.09
N VAL A 67 0.59 -1.71 -0.17
CA VAL A 67 1.63 -2.35 -0.99
C VAL A 67 2.84 -2.60 -0.12
N VAL A 68 3.40 -3.79 -0.22
CA VAL A 68 4.67 -4.16 0.43
C VAL A 68 5.59 -4.71 -0.63
N VAL A 69 6.79 -4.17 -0.72
CA VAL A 69 7.83 -4.64 -1.64
C VAL A 69 8.89 -5.37 -0.84
N LEU A 70 9.10 -6.64 -1.16
CA LEU A 70 10.16 -7.45 -0.59
C LEU A 70 11.32 -7.55 -1.58
N HIS A 71 12.54 -7.50 -1.07
CA HIS A 71 13.76 -7.78 -1.82
C HIS A 71 14.46 -8.97 -1.18
N ARG A 72 15.24 -9.69 -1.97
CA ARG A 72 16.11 -10.74 -1.44
C ARG A 72 17.56 -10.42 -1.78
N ASP A 73 18.46 -10.87 -0.92
CA ASP A 73 19.89 -10.71 -1.10
C ASP A 73 20.51 -11.96 -1.76
N ARG A 74 21.83 -11.95 -1.87
CA ARG A 74 22.60 -13.05 -2.49
C ARG A 74 22.48 -14.38 -1.76
N ASN A 75 22.08 -14.36 -0.48
CA ASN A 75 21.96 -15.55 0.36
C ASN A 75 20.52 -16.04 0.44
N ASN A 76 19.62 -15.51 -0.42
CA ASN A 76 18.18 -15.81 -0.42
C ASN A 76 17.48 -15.37 0.87
N LEU A 77 18.06 -14.46 1.64
CA LEU A 77 17.38 -13.81 2.73
C LEU A 77 16.55 -12.67 2.15
N PHE A 78 15.32 -12.55 2.59
CA PHE A 78 14.44 -11.48 2.10
C PHE A 78 14.12 -10.49 3.21
N TYR A 79 13.81 -9.28 2.82
CA TYR A 79 13.52 -8.17 3.73
C TYR A 79 12.51 -7.21 3.08
N VAL A 80 11.81 -6.45 3.92
CA VAL A 80 10.91 -5.40 3.45
C VAL A 80 11.74 -4.22 2.96
N LYS A 81 11.69 -3.97 1.66
CA LYS A 81 12.40 -2.82 1.06
C LYS A 81 11.61 -1.54 1.30
N THR A 82 10.31 -1.58 1.07
CA THR A 82 9.42 -0.46 1.27
C THR A 82 7.99 -0.96 1.47
N ALA A 83 7.17 -0.15 2.11
CA ALA A 83 5.75 -0.42 2.27
C ALA A 83 5.02 0.91 2.37
N TYR A 84 3.83 0.97 1.80
CA TYR A 84 3.02 2.19 1.84
C TYR A 84 1.54 1.86 1.62
N PRO A 85 0.65 2.66 2.22
CA PRO A 85 -0.77 2.56 1.88
C PRO A 85 -1.02 3.21 0.53
N ILE A 86 -2.00 2.73 -0.20
CA ILE A 86 -2.39 3.29 -1.49
C ILE A 86 -3.89 3.41 -1.61
N ALA A 87 -4.33 4.28 -2.52
CA ALA A 87 -5.72 4.37 -2.91
C ALA A 87 -6.09 3.17 -3.78
N GLY A 88 -7.09 2.41 -3.36
CA GLY A 88 -7.69 1.38 -4.19
C GLY A 88 -8.74 1.98 -5.11
N PHE A 89 -9.46 1.11 -5.81
CA PHE A 89 -10.45 1.54 -6.81
C PHE A 89 -11.56 2.41 -6.18
N ASP A 90 -12.08 1.98 -5.04
CA ASP A 90 -13.16 2.72 -4.35
C ASP A 90 -12.68 4.05 -3.79
N ASP A 91 -11.42 4.11 -3.34
CA ASP A 91 -10.83 5.35 -2.82
C ASP A 91 -10.70 6.41 -3.91
N VAL A 92 -10.39 6.00 -5.14
CA VAL A 92 -10.27 6.91 -6.27
C VAL A 92 -11.61 7.60 -6.55
N ASP A 93 -12.71 6.86 -6.46
CA ASP A 93 -14.05 7.44 -6.64
C ASP A 93 -14.33 8.52 -5.59
N ASP A 94 -14.00 8.29 -4.34
CA ASP A 94 -14.17 9.26 -3.26
C ASP A 94 -13.34 10.53 -3.50
N ILE A 95 -12.11 10.37 -3.99
CA ILE A 95 -11.23 11.50 -4.32
C ILE A 95 -11.82 12.32 -5.46
N LEU A 96 -12.29 11.65 -6.52
CA LEU A 96 -12.91 12.33 -7.66
C LEU A 96 -14.17 13.08 -7.27
N ASP A 97 -15.00 12.49 -6.41
CA ASP A 97 -16.21 13.15 -5.91
C ASP A 97 -15.86 14.41 -5.11
N ALA A 98 -14.83 14.34 -4.27
CA ALA A 98 -14.35 15.50 -3.50
C ALA A 98 -13.84 16.61 -4.42
N MET A 99 -13.17 16.27 -5.51
CA MET A 99 -12.70 17.24 -6.51
C MET A 99 -13.87 17.90 -7.24
N GLU A 100 -14.90 17.14 -7.61
CA GLU A 100 -16.11 17.68 -8.24
C GLU A 100 -16.85 18.64 -7.33
N GLU A 101 -16.99 18.32 -6.03
CA GLU A 101 -17.59 19.22 -5.06
C GLU A 101 -16.84 20.55 -4.94
N TYR A 102 -15.51 20.51 -5.01
CA TYR A 102 -14.70 21.71 -4.99
C TYR A 102 -14.93 22.59 -6.20
N ASP A 103 -15.04 21.98 -7.39
CA ASP A 103 -15.20 22.69 -8.66
C ASP A 103 -16.66 23.14 -8.92
N SER A 104 -17.59 22.71 -8.11
CA SER A 104 -19.01 23.11 -8.26
C SER A 104 -19.37 24.41 -7.42
#